data_835c239f47ca1bfe7ead21c1faf74dd2
#
_entry.id   835c239f47ca1bfe7ead21c1faf74dd2
#
_cell.length_a   1.000
_cell.length_b   1.000
_cell.length_c   1.000
_cell.angle_alpha   90.00
_cell.angle_beta   90.00
_cell.angle_gamma   90.00
#
_symmetry.space_group_name_H-M   'P 1'
#
loop_
_entity.id
_entity.type
_entity.pdbx_description
1 polymer ?
#
loop_
_entity_poly.entity_id
_entity_poly.type
_entity_poly.pdbx_seq_one_letter_code
_entity_poly.pdbx_strand_id
1 'polypeptide(L)'
;MPRIISKNLAYIYYRRLLFFRFLIHYLLRKRGEAVQFDNSAVGRTIRNLRNRKGVSQDVLSGFAGIARTHLTMIENGTKQANFETLWKIANALDMRPSELVALIETEIDQNG
;
A
#
# COMPACT_ATOMS: atom_id res chain seq x y z
N MET A 1 20.89 1.84 38.40
CA MET A 1 19.84 1.18 37.65
C MET A 1 20.26 0.95 36.19
N PRO A 2 21.03 -0.09 35.96
CA PRO A 2 21.62 -0.33 34.65
C PRO A 2 20.60 -0.62 33.55
N ARG A 3 19.42 -1.19 33.90
CA ARG A 3 18.40 -1.58 32.92
C ARG A 3 17.68 -0.39 32.27
N ILE A 4 17.50 0.70 32.99
CA ILE A 4 16.84 1.91 32.47
C ILE A 4 17.80 2.65 31.53
N ILE A 5 19.07 2.75 31.91
CA ILE A 5 20.13 3.36 31.11
C ILE A 5 20.34 2.56 29.83
N SER A 6 20.34 1.23 29.93
CA SER A 6 20.49 0.32 28.81
C SER A 6 19.34 0.46 27.77
N LYS A 7 18.10 0.58 28.24
CA LYS A 7 16.95 0.80 27.35
C LYS A 7 17.00 2.14 26.64
N ASN A 8 17.43 3.19 27.34
CA ASN A 8 17.56 4.52 26.76
C ASN A 8 18.68 4.56 25.73
N LEU A 9 19.80 3.90 25.99
CA LEU A 9 20.90 3.80 25.04
C LEU A 9 20.48 3.02 23.78
N ALA A 10 19.78 1.90 23.96
CA ALA A 10 19.28 1.11 22.84
C ALA A 10 18.32 1.92 21.96
N TYR A 11 17.44 2.70 22.59
CA TYR A 11 16.48 3.56 21.90
C TYR A 11 17.20 4.68 21.12
N ILE A 12 18.17 5.33 21.72
CA ILE A 12 18.98 6.38 21.07
C ILE A 12 19.74 5.79 19.89
N TYR A 13 20.34 4.61 20.06
CA TYR A 13 21.05 3.90 19.01
C TYR A 13 20.14 3.55 17.86
N TYR A 14 18.96 3.03 18.16
CA TYR A 14 17.96 2.68 17.19
C TYR A 14 17.50 3.90 16.37
N ARG A 15 17.24 5.02 17.04
CA ARG A 15 16.87 6.27 16.36
C ARG A 15 17.98 6.78 15.44
N ARG A 16 19.23 6.69 15.86
CA ARG A 16 20.38 7.08 15.03
C ARG A 16 20.50 6.20 13.79
N LEU A 17 20.34 4.90 13.96
CA LEU A 17 20.34 3.95 12.83
C LEU A 17 19.23 4.25 11.84
N LEU A 18 18.03 4.52 12.32
CA LEU A 18 16.90 4.89 11.47
C LEU A 18 17.17 6.20 10.72
N PHE A 19 17.71 7.19 11.39
CA PHE A 19 18.07 8.47 10.78
C PHE A 19 19.15 8.27 9.70
N PHE A 20 20.18 7.50 10.01
CA PHE A 20 21.25 7.18 9.06
C PHE A 20 20.72 6.48 7.82
N ARG A 21 19.84 5.51 8.03
CA ARG A 21 19.18 4.78 6.95
C ARG A 21 18.33 5.73 6.09
N PHE A 22 17.59 6.61 6.73
CA PHE A 22 16.80 7.63 6.04
C PHE A 22 17.70 8.56 5.21
N LEU A 23 18.79 9.04 5.80
CA LEU A 23 19.73 9.94 5.12
C LEU A 23 20.38 9.27 3.91
N ILE A 24 20.81 8.02 4.04
CA ILE A 24 21.39 7.26 2.93
C ILE A 24 20.38 7.08 1.81
N HIS A 25 19.15 6.72 2.13
CA HIS A 25 18.07 6.62 1.15
C HIS A 25 17.80 7.94 0.45
N TYR A 26 17.78 9.03 1.20
CA TYR A 26 17.60 10.37 0.65
C TYR A 26 18.71 10.72 -0.35
N LEU A 27 19.97 10.48 0.02
CA LEU A 27 21.13 10.76 -0.82
C LEU A 27 21.13 9.91 -2.10
N LEU A 28 20.77 8.63 -1.98
CA LEU A 28 20.70 7.72 -3.13
C LEU A 28 19.56 8.08 -4.07
N ARG A 29 18.43 8.56 -3.55
CA ARG A 29 17.26 8.94 -4.34
C ARG A 29 17.39 10.31 -5.02
N LYS A 30 18.36 11.10 -4.65
CA LYS A 30 18.52 12.47 -5.15
C LYS A 30 18.72 12.57 -6.66
N ARG A 31 18.90 11.44 -7.36
CA ARG A 31 19.16 11.40 -8.81
C ARG A 31 17.92 11.06 -9.66
N GLY A 32 16.72 11.28 -9.15
CA GLY A 32 15.50 11.08 -9.94
C GLY A 32 14.94 9.66 -9.93
N GLU A 33 15.42 8.81 -9.03
CA GLU A 33 14.92 7.44 -8.85
C GLU A 33 13.72 7.36 -7.90
N ALA A 34 12.94 8.42 -7.78
CA ALA A 34 11.73 8.36 -6.97
C ALA A 34 10.76 7.37 -7.59
N VAL A 35 10.38 6.33 -6.82
CA VAL A 35 9.31 5.43 -7.21
C VAL A 35 8.04 6.26 -7.31
N GLN A 36 7.52 6.41 -8.51
CA GLN A 36 6.30 7.15 -8.72
C GLN A 36 5.09 6.27 -8.43
N PHE A 37 4.13 6.83 -7.73
CA PHE A 37 2.87 6.16 -7.49
C PHE A 37 2.13 5.96 -8.81
N ASP A 38 1.67 4.73 -9.05
CA ASP A 38 0.93 4.38 -10.26
C ASP A 38 -0.50 3.96 -9.91
N ASN A 39 -1.44 4.81 -10.26
CA ASN A 39 -2.87 4.55 -10.05
C ASN A 39 -3.36 3.32 -10.81
N SER A 40 -2.79 3.06 -11.97
CA SER A 40 -3.13 1.89 -12.77
C SER A 40 -2.72 0.59 -12.09
N ALA A 41 -1.60 0.60 -11.37
CA ALA A 41 -1.17 -0.57 -10.59
C ALA A 41 -2.16 -0.90 -9.47
N VAL A 42 -2.73 0.10 -8.82
CA VAL A 42 -3.77 -0.11 -7.81
C VAL A 42 -4.96 -0.83 -8.42
N GLY A 43 -5.45 -0.34 -9.56
CA GLY A 43 -6.59 -0.91 -10.26
C GLY A 43 -6.33 -2.35 -10.73
N ARG A 44 -5.16 -2.59 -11.30
CA ARG A 44 -4.78 -3.94 -11.76
C ARG A 44 -4.72 -4.93 -10.59
N THR A 45 -4.12 -4.52 -9.48
CA THR A 45 -4.03 -5.37 -8.28
C THR A 45 -5.41 -5.76 -7.78
N ILE A 46 -6.31 -4.79 -7.63
CA ILE A 46 -7.68 -5.04 -7.16
C ILE A 46 -8.43 -5.95 -8.13
N ARG A 47 -8.34 -5.67 -9.42
CA ARG A 47 -8.99 -6.50 -10.45
C ARG A 47 -8.48 -7.94 -10.41
N ASN A 48 -7.17 -8.14 -10.32
CA ASN A 48 -6.58 -9.47 -10.28
C ASN A 48 -7.03 -10.25 -9.05
N LEU A 49 -7.04 -9.61 -7.89
CA LEU A 49 -7.51 -10.23 -6.65
C LEU A 49 -8.98 -10.60 -6.73
N ARG A 50 -9.80 -9.69 -7.28
CA ARG A 50 -11.23 -9.93 -7.48
C ARG A 50 -11.45 -11.14 -8.40
N ASN A 51 -10.74 -11.19 -9.52
CA ASN A 51 -10.85 -12.28 -10.49
C ASN A 51 -10.41 -13.61 -9.89
N ARG A 52 -9.34 -13.62 -9.09
CA ARG A 52 -8.90 -14.83 -8.39
C ARG A 52 -9.95 -15.37 -7.43
N LYS A 53 -10.72 -14.49 -6.81
CA LYS A 53 -11.82 -14.88 -5.93
C LYS A 53 -13.10 -15.24 -6.69
N GLY A 54 -13.12 -15.03 -7.99
CA GLY A 54 -14.27 -15.35 -8.82
C GLY A 54 -15.49 -14.49 -8.58
N VAL A 55 -15.31 -13.26 -8.08
CA VAL A 55 -16.43 -12.37 -7.79
C VAL A 55 -16.53 -11.25 -8.82
N SER A 56 -17.76 -10.81 -9.09
CA SER A 56 -18.03 -9.70 -10.01
C SER A 56 -17.76 -8.35 -9.34
N GLN A 57 -17.71 -7.30 -10.16
CA GLN A 57 -17.65 -5.92 -9.64
C GLN A 57 -18.86 -5.60 -8.77
N ASP A 58 -20.05 -6.07 -9.15
CA ASP A 58 -21.28 -5.87 -8.35
C ASP A 58 -21.13 -6.47 -6.96
N VAL A 59 -20.62 -7.70 -6.87
CA VAL A 59 -20.47 -8.39 -5.61
C VAL A 59 -19.40 -7.70 -4.75
N LEU A 60 -18.24 -7.40 -5.32
CA LEU A 60 -17.16 -6.76 -4.56
C LEU A 60 -17.56 -5.36 -4.07
N SER A 61 -18.14 -4.54 -4.95
CA SER A 61 -18.58 -3.19 -4.56
C SER A 61 -19.66 -3.24 -3.49
N GLY A 62 -20.58 -4.21 -3.58
CA GLY A 62 -21.60 -4.43 -2.55
C GLY A 62 -21.01 -4.76 -1.20
N PHE A 63 -20.06 -5.69 -1.14
CA PHE A 63 -19.38 -6.05 0.12
C PHE A 63 -18.52 -4.90 0.66
N ALA A 64 -17.90 -4.13 -0.23
CA ALA A 64 -17.09 -2.99 0.18
C ALA A 64 -17.92 -1.76 0.58
N GLY A 65 -19.20 -1.75 0.26
CA GLY A 65 -20.06 -0.59 0.54
C GLY A 65 -19.71 0.63 -0.31
N ILE A 66 -19.27 0.42 -1.55
CA ILE A 66 -18.99 1.50 -2.52
C ILE A 66 -19.85 1.31 -3.77
N ALA A 67 -20.00 2.37 -4.54
CA ALA A 67 -20.71 2.29 -5.80
C ALA A 67 -19.94 1.43 -6.81
N ARG A 68 -20.66 0.64 -7.61
CA ARG A 68 -20.04 -0.16 -8.66
C ARG A 68 -19.25 0.69 -9.65
N THR A 69 -19.80 1.83 -10.04
CA THR A 69 -19.12 2.77 -10.95
C THR A 69 -17.82 3.27 -10.35
N HIS A 70 -17.78 3.51 -9.03
CA HIS A 70 -16.55 3.91 -8.34
C HIS A 70 -15.50 2.80 -8.44
N LEU A 71 -15.89 1.55 -8.17
CA LEU A 71 -14.97 0.41 -8.30
C LEU A 71 -14.47 0.27 -9.74
N THR A 72 -15.34 0.40 -10.72
CA THR A 72 -14.97 0.35 -12.14
C THR A 72 -13.89 1.38 -12.47
N MET A 73 -14.06 2.61 -12.02
CA MET A 73 -13.10 3.70 -12.25
C MET A 73 -11.76 3.44 -11.54
N ILE A 74 -11.80 2.87 -10.34
CA ILE A 74 -10.57 2.48 -9.63
C ILE A 74 -9.84 1.38 -10.39
N GLU A 75 -10.53 0.34 -10.82
CA GLU A 75 -9.94 -0.78 -11.56
C GLU A 75 -9.37 -0.33 -12.92
N ASN A 76 -9.98 0.65 -13.55
CA ASN A 76 -9.50 1.22 -14.80
C ASN A 76 -8.37 2.25 -14.64
N GLY A 77 -8.06 2.65 -13.41
CA GLY A 77 -7.05 3.65 -13.14
C GLY A 77 -7.47 5.09 -13.41
N THR A 78 -8.75 5.32 -13.73
CA THR A 78 -9.27 6.67 -14.02
C THR A 78 -9.63 7.46 -12.78
N LYS A 79 -9.74 6.80 -11.63
CA LYS A 79 -9.99 7.45 -10.35
C LYS A 79 -9.11 6.86 -9.26
N GLN A 80 -8.58 7.73 -8.43
CA GLN A 80 -7.75 7.32 -7.30
C GLN A 80 -8.63 6.90 -6.12
N ALA A 81 -8.36 5.72 -5.56
CA ALA A 81 -9.01 5.28 -4.34
C ALA A 81 -8.35 5.99 -3.15
N ASN A 82 -9.15 6.58 -2.27
CA ASN A 82 -8.60 7.09 -1.02
C ASN A 82 -8.34 5.93 -0.05
N PHE A 83 -7.68 6.24 1.06
CA PHE A 83 -7.28 5.22 2.04
C PHE A 83 -8.48 4.45 2.61
N GLU A 84 -9.56 5.15 2.92
CA GLU A 84 -10.79 4.51 3.43
C GLU A 84 -11.37 3.53 2.40
N THR A 85 -11.41 3.91 1.13
CA THR A 85 -11.89 3.05 0.06
C THR A 85 -11.02 1.80 -0.08
N LEU A 86 -9.69 1.94 -0.01
CA LEU A 86 -8.77 0.80 -0.03
C LEU A 86 -9.01 -0.13 1.15
N TRP A 87 -9.24 0.43 2.33
CA TRP A 87 -9.57 -0.34 3.53
C TRP A 87 -10.84 -1.18 3.33
N LYS A 88 -11.89 -0.56 2.81
CA LYS A 88 -13.15 -1.23 2.53
C LYS A 88 -12.99 -2.35 1.49
N ILE A 89 -12.24 -2.10 0.42
CA ILE A 89 -11.99 -3.09 -0.63
C ILE A 89 -11.19 -4.27 -0.06
N ALA A 90 -10.16 -4.00 0.73
CA ALA A 90 -9.35 -5.06 1.36
C ALA A 90 -10.22 -5.95 2.23
N ASN A 91 -11.06 -5.37 3.08
CA ASN A 91 -11.98 -6.13 3.93
C ASN A 91 -12.95 -6.97 3.09
N ALA A 92 -13.46 -6.42 2.01
CA ALA A 92 -14.35 -7.14 1.10
C ALA A 92 -13.66 -8.31 0.38
N LEU A 93 -12.34 -8.22 0.19
CA LEU A 93 -11.50 -9.28 -0.37
C LEU A 93 -11.00 -10.25 0.69
N ASP A 94 -11.46 -10.13 1.93
CA ASP A 94 -11.03 -10.94 3.06
C ASP A 94 -9.52 -10.89 3.29
N MET A 95 -8.96 -9.69 3.23
CA MET A 95 -7.56 -9.47 3.47
C MET A 95 -7.32 -8.21 4.31
N ARG A 96 -6.16 -8.14 4.93
CA ARG A 96 -5.77 -6.95 5.68
C ARG A 96 -5.44 -5.82 4.71
N PRO A 97 -5.79 -4.57 5.05
CA PRO A 97 -5.38 -3.41 4.23
C PRO A 97 -3.87 -3.37 3.97
N SER A 98 -3.05 -3.75 4.96
CA SER A 98 -1.59 -3.83 4.79
C SER A 98 -1.17 -4.85 3.73
N GLU A 99 -1.88 -5.98 3.64
CA GLU A 99 -1.63 -6.98 2.62
C GLU A 99 -1.97 -6.46 1.22
N LEU A 100 -3.10 -5.77 1.08
CA LEU A 100 -3.48 -5.15 -0.17
C LEU A 100 -2.44 -4.13 -0.62
N VAL A 101 -2.01 -3.26 0.27
CA VAL A 101 -1.00 -2.24 -0.03
C VAL A 101 0.33 -2.89 -0.41
N ALA A 102 0.73 -3.96 0.26
CA ALA A 102 1.96 -4.70 -0.07
C ALA A 102 1.90 -5.28 -1.49
N LEU A 103 0.75 -5.80 -1.91
CA LEU A 103 0.57 -6.31 -3.28
C LEU A 103 0.59 -5.18 -4.31
N ILE A 104 0.01 -4.03 -3.99
CA ILE A 104 0.07 -2.84 -4.84
C ILE A 104 1.53 -2.40 -5.00
N GLU A 105 2.27 -2.35 -3.92
CA GLU A 105 3.69 -2.00 -3.92
C GLU A 105 4.49 -2.93 -4.84
N THR A 106 4.25 -4.24 -4.72
CA THR A 106 4.89 -5.23 -5.60
C THR A 106 4.56 -5.00 -7.06
N GLU A 107 3.30 -4.71 -7.37
CA GLU A 107 2.85 -4.42 -8.73
C GLU A 107 3.54 -3.18 -9.31
N ILE A 108 3.70 -2.14 -8.51
CA ILE A 108 4.41 -0.92 -8.92
C ILE A 108 5.88 -1.23 -9.18
N ASP A 109 6.53 -1.98 -8.31
CA ASP A 109 7.95 -2.32 -8.44
C ASP A 109 8.24 -3.17 -9.68
N GLN A 110 7.33 -4.07 -10.03
CA GLN A 110 7.49 -4.95 -11.19
C GLN A 110 7.32 -4.22 -12.51
N ASN A 111 6.55 -3.16 -12.55
CA ASN A 111 6.23 -2.41 -13.75
C ASN A 111 6.97 -1.06 -13.85
N GLY A 112 7.76 -0.75 -12.83
CA GLY A 112 8.54 0.50 -12.75
C GLY A 112 9.96 0.40 -13.33
#